data_cf8cde00d156569407e2ba393e97089a
#
_entry.id   cf8cde00d156569407e2ba393e97089a
#
_cell.length_a   1.000
_cell.length_b   1.000
_cell.length_c   1.000
_cell.angle_alpha   90.00
_cell.angle_beta   90.00
_cell.angle_gamma   90.00
#
_symmetry.space_group_name_H-M   'P 1'
#
loop_
_entity.id
_entity.type
_entity.pdbx_description
1 polymer ?
#
loop_
_entity_poly.entity_id
_entity_poly.type
_entity_poly.pdbx_seq_one_letter_code
_entity_poly.pdbx_strand_id
1 'polypeptide(L)' 'MDDELFTITQTAEYLRLSDKTVRRLIKDDKLSASKVSKRVWRVKESDIVKYLEDNANGRKEPTRNE' A
#
# COMPACT_ATOMS: atom_id res chain seq x y z
N MET A 1 12.11 9.26 -11.80
CA MET A 1 12.27 8.89 -11.50
C MET A 1 12.31 8.72 -10.53
N ASP A 2 12.03 8.97 -10.01
CA ASP A 2 12.26 8.91 -8.90
C ASP A 2 11.17 8.66 -8.07
N ASP A 3 10.66 7.46 -7.98
CA ASP A 3 9.71 7.02 -7.03
C ASP A 3 10.32 7.03 -5.68
N GLU A 4 9.70 7.67 -4.76
CA GLU A 4 10.14 7.62 -3.40
C GLU A 4 9.77 6.26 -2.80
N LEU A 5 10.66 5.71 -2.00
CA LEU A 5 10.40 4.42 -1.36
C LEU A 5 9.96 4.65 0.08
N PHE A 6 8.89 3.97 0.45
CA PHE A 6 8.32 4.09 1.79
C PHE A 6 8.49 2.79 2.54
N THR A 7 8.73 2.88 3.83
CA THR A 7 8.73 1.69 4.68
C THR A 7 7.29 1.23 4.86
N ILE A 8 7.12 0.05 5.43
CA ILE A 8 5.78 -0.45 5.75
C ILE A 8 5.07 0.53 6.68
N THR A 9 5.76 0.99 7.70
CA THR A 9 5.18 1.93 8.66
C THR A 9 4.80 3.25 7.98
N GLN A 10 5.67 3.77 7.13
CA GLN A 10 5.38 5.00 6.42
C GLN A 10 4.19 4.82 5.47
N THR A 11 4.12 3.67 4.82
CA THR A 11 3.00 3.37 3.94
C THR A 11 1.70 3.31 4.74
N ALA A 12 1.76 2.69 5.91
CA ALA A 12 0.59 2.61 6.77
C ALA A 12 0.12 4.01 7.18
N GLU A 13 1.06 4.87 7.51
CA GLU A 13 0.70 6.24 7.87
C GLU A 13 0.10 7.00 6.69
N TYR A 14 0.68 6.81 5.53
CA TYR A 14 0.19 7.45 4.32
C TYR A 14 -1.24 7.03 4.03
N LEU A 15 -1.53 5.76 4.17
CA LEU A 15 -2.85 5.22 3.88
C LEU A 15 -3.79 5.25 5.09
N ARG A 16 -3.27 5.64 6.24
CA ARG A 16 -4.01 5.65 7.49
C ARG A 16 -4.50 4.27 7.88
N LEU A 17 -3.63 3.31 7.71
CA LEU A 17 -3.91 1.91 8.05
C LEU A 17 -2.88 1.47 9.08
N SER A 18 -3.07 0.29 9.64
CA SER A 18 -2.07 -0.28 10.53
C SER A 18 -1.00 -1.00 9.72
N ASP A 19 0.18 -1.18 10.33
CA ASP A 19 1.25 -1.93 9.70
C ASP A 19 0.76 -3.33 9.33
N LYS A 20 -0.02 -3.93 10.19
CA LYS A 20 -0.53 -5.27 9.96
C LYS A 20 -1.40 -5.32 8.71
N THR A 21 -2.24 -4.31 8.54
CA THR A 21 -3.11 -4.24 7.36
C THR A 21 -2.29 -4.06 6.09
N VAL A 22 -1.26 -3.21 6.14
CA VAL A 22 -0.41 -3.01 4.97
C VAL A 22 0.30 -4.30 4.59
N ARG A 23 0.82 -5.02 5.59
CA ARG A 23 1.48 -6.30 5.30
C ARG A 23 0.52 -7.29 4.68
N ARG A 24 -0.71 -7.30 5.13
CA ARG A 24 -1.72 -8.18 4.58
C ARG A 24 -2.04 -7.82 3.13
N LEU A 25 -2.14 -6.53 2.83
CA LEU A 25 -2.38 -6.09 1.47
C LEU A 25 -1.26 -6.53 0.54
N ILE A 26 -0.03 -6.47 1.01
CA ILE A 26 1.11 -6.91 0.24
C ILE A 26 1.05 -8.43 0.04
N LYS A 27 0.74 -9.15 1.08
CA LYS A 27 0.67 -10.60 1.01
C LYS A 27 -0.43 -11.05 0.05
N ASP A 28 -1.53 -10.31 0.00
CA ASP A 28 -2.65 -10.67 -0.85
C ASP A 28 -2.53 -10.09 -2.26
N ASP A 29 -1.36 -9.51 -2.57
CA ASP A 29 -1.09 -8.92 -3.88
C ASP A 29 -2.02 -7.76 -4.22
N LYS A 30 -2.54 -7.11 -3.21
CA LYS A 30 -3.38 -5.94 -3.45
C LYS A 30 -2.57 -4.66 -3.43
N LEU A 31 -1.37 -4.72 -2.88
CA LEU A 31 -0.45 -3.60 -2.86
C LEU A 31 0.93 -4.13 -3.21
N SER A 32 1.53 -3.58 -4.23
CA SER A 32 2.84 -4.03 -4.67
C SER A 32 3.92 -3.49 -3.75
N ALA A 33 4.89 -4.31 -3.45
CA ALA A 33 6.03 -3.89 -2.64
C ALA A 33 7.27 -4.60 -3.16
N SER A 34 8.41 -3.98 -2.93
CA SER A 34 9.69 -4.55 -3.35
C SER A 34 10.48 -4.97 -2.14
N LYS A 35 11.04 -6.16 -2.21
CA LYS A 35 11.88 -6.66 -1.14
C LYS A 35 13.31 -6.25 -1.46
N VAL A 36 13.81 -5.26 -0.74
CA VAL A 36 15.12 -4.70 -1.03
C VAL A 36 16.23 -5.39 -0.27
N SER A 37 15.87 -6.23 0.70
CA SER A 37 16.86 -7.02 1.44
C SER A 37 16.09 -8.18 2.06
N LYS A 38 16.78 -9.03 2.81
CA LYS A 38 16.18 -10.26 3.31
C LYS A 38 14.82 -10.09 3.94
N ARG A 39 14.65 -9.09 4.76
CA ARG A 39 13.38 -8.88 5.45
C ARG A 39 12.95 -7.45 5.35
N VAL A 40 13.53 -6.72 4.41
CA VAL A 40 13.26 -5.30 4.32
C VAL A 40 12.43 -5.05 3.09
N TRP A 41 11.21 -4.58 3.30
CA TRP A 41 10.30 -4.27 2.22
C TRP A 41 10.18 -2.77 2.05
N ARG A 42 9.99 -2.34 0.83
CA ARG A 42 9.72 -0.94 0.53
C ARG A 42 8.59 -0.86 -0.47
N VAL A 43 7.80 0.17 -0.35
CA VAL A 43 6.66 0.38 -1.26
C VAL A 43 6.92 1.66 -2.03
N LYS A 44 6.81 1.60 -3.35
CA LYS A 44 7.00 2.79 -4.16
C LYS A 44 5.79 3.69 -4.05
N GLU A 45 6.03 4.99 -4.10
CA GLU A 45 4.93 5.95 -4.04
C GLU A 45 3.93 5.69 -5.16
N SER A 46 4.40 5.36 -6.35
CA SER A 46 3.50 5.08 -7.47
C SER A 46 2.60 3.90 -7.18
N ASP A 47 3.08 2.91 -6.45
CA ASP A 47 2.26 1.76 -6.10
C ASP A 47 1.20 2.14 -5.07
N ILE A 48 1.53 3.06 -4.16
CA ILE A 48 0.56 3.56 -3.20
C ILE A 48 -0.54 4.33 -3.91
N VAL A 49 -0.15 5.20 -4.83
CA VAL A 49 -1.10 5.99 -5.60
C VAL A 49 -2.00 5.08 -6.42
N LYS A 50 -1.41 4.07 -7.04
CA LYS A 50 -2.20 3.13 -7.83
C LYS A 50 -3.20 2.39 -6.96
N TYR A 51 -2.79 1.97 -5.78
CA TYR A 51 -3.70 1.30 -4.86
C TYR A 51 -4.87 2.22 -4.50
N LEU A 52 -4.57 3.49 -4.23
CA LEU A 52 -5.62 4.45 -3.90
C LEU A 52 -6.56 4.67 -5.08
N GLU A 53 -6.02 4.78 -6.27
CA GLU A 53 -6.85 4.99 -7.46
C GLU A 53 -7.74 3.78 -7.73
N ASP A 54 -7.18 2.60 -7.61
CA ASP A 54 -7.95 1.38 -7.86
C ASP A 54 -9.09 1.21 -6.86
N ASN A 55 -8.91 1.73 -5.66
CA ASN A 55 -9.93 1.58 -4.64
C ASN A 55 -10.86 2.79 -4.51
N ALA A 56 -10.46 3.91 -5.06
CA ALA A 56 -11.29 5.10 -4.99
C ALA A 56 -12.39 5.07 -6.02
N ASN A 57 -12.12 4.42 -7.10
CA ASN A 57 -13.11 4.38 -8.09
C ASN A 57 -14.21 3.51 -7.82
N GLY A 58 -14.26 3.31 -7.20
CA GLY A 58 -15.05 2.59 -7.04
C GLY A 58 -16.04 2.51 -6.87
N ARG A 59 -15.89 2.40 -6.80
CA ARG A 59 -16.52 2.10 -6.46
C ARG A 59 -17.06 2.08 -5.59
N LYS A 60 -17.41 2.00 -5.32
CA LYS A 60 -17.83 2.03 -4.55
C LYS A 60 -18.10 1.49 -3.74
N GLU A 61 -18.20 1.18 -3.28
CA GLU A 61 -18.27 0.85 -2.42
C GLU A 61 -18.40 0.79 -1.63
N PRO A 62 -18.76 0.60 -1.22
CA PRO A 62 -18.88 0.71 -0.20
C PRO A 62 -18.74 0.48 0.70
N THR A 63 -18.72 0.38 0.87
CA THR A 63 -18.47 0.37 1.79
C THR A 63 -18.19 0.11 2.67
N ARG A 64 -18.11 -0.12 2.76
CA ARG A 64 -17.66 -0.15 3.55
C ARG A 64 -17.57 -0.14 4.29
N ASN A 65 -17.68 -0.10 4.29
CA ASN A 65 -17.39 0.14 4.99
C ASN A 65 -17.16 0.24 5.48
N GLU A 66 -17.26 0.07 5.46
CA GLU A 66 -16.92 0.39 5.83
C GLU A 66 -16.77 0.39 6.03
#